data_0ba7f8f8ff6ded8bfdc69f8663df24e3
#
_entry.id   0ba7f8f8ff6ded8bfdc69f8663df24e3
#
_cell.length_a   1.000
_cell.length_b   1.000
_cell.length_c   1.000
_cell.angle_alpha   90.00
_cell.angle_beta   90.00
_cell.angle_gamma   90.00
#
_symmetry.space_group_name_H-M   'P 1'
#
loop_
_entity.id
_entity.type
_entity.pdbx_description
1 polymer ?
#
loop_
_entity_poly.entity_id
_entity_poly.type
_entity_poly.pdbx_seq_one_letter_code
_entity_poly.pdbx_strand_id
1 'polypeptide(L)'
;MLGGLLSAAPRPNSQNAQAAIAVALHSAAGKPVDIDLTPEDYRKIERVGLAGKDVTDLTPLTQLPNLKHLWVHNNRINDLTPVAQLKNLESLYLDHNQVTDLTPLSQCAKLRVLYLNNNRPTDIKALSNLRQLEVLSLWLSQIQSLQGLEGLTQLKRLVVYGNRITDVKPLANLRELRHLDLTQNQIEDLRPLANLTKLESLTLNQNRITDLSPLVNLKSLRVLSLQNNQVVNLRPLTALAQLKELNLGSNKIVGLDGLEAMKALRTLHLTGNQIADLQPLFKLVGLRELELLHNGQLHYPEVAQLQEVLPRTQINHNATQTEIQFINKTSEPVVVRWVDFGGELQTYQDNLRPEEGYAQNTYVGHQWVVFSKAGKELGRTFATGKIVAWEIYAEGIKAGPFRKLPTKRREE
;
A
#
# COMPACT_ATOMS: atom_id res chain seq x y z
N MET A 1 -25.25 38.50 -1.45
CA MET A 1 -25.44 38.39 0.02
C MET A 1 -24.32 37.54 0.56
N LEU A 2 -23.30 38.20 1.12
CA LEU A 2 -22.16 37.60 1.81
C LEU A 2 -22.65 37.19 3.21
N GLY A 3 -23.03 35.92 3.37
CA GLY A 3 -23.25 35.29 4.66
C GLY A 3 -21.91 34.96 5.29
N GLY A 4 -21.36 35.88 6.09
CA GLY A 4 -20.20 35.58 6.92
C GLY A 4 -20.53 34.44 7.86
N LEU A 5 -19.81 33.30 7.72
CA LEU A 5 -19.75 32.29 8.76
C LEU A 5 -19.06 32.94 9.97
N LEU A 6 -19.82 33.51 10.87
CA LEU A 6 -19.37 33.87 12.21
C LEU A 6 -18.90 32.54 12.85
N SER A 7 -17.60 32.43 13.07
CA SER A 7 -17.03 31.38 13.94
C SER A 7 -17.80 31.47 15.27
N ALA A 8 -18.52 30.42 15.62
CA ALA A 8 -19.18 30.35 16.91
C ALA A 8 -18.11 30.49 18.00
N ALA A 9 -18.33 31.37 18.97
CA ALA A 9 -17.42 31.53 20.10
C ALA A 9 -17.11 30.15 20.75
N PRO A 10 -15.89 29.94 21.22
CA PRO A 10 -15.53 28.66 21.83
C PRO A 10 -16.46 28.36 23.00
N ARG A 11 -16.94 27.12 23.07
CA ARG A 11 -17.71 26.67 24.22
C ARG A 11 -16.77 26.61 25.43
N PRO A 12 -17.18 27.13 26.61
CA PRO A 12 -16.37 27.04 27.80
C PRO A 12 -16.09 25.57 28.16
N ASN A 13 -14.89 25.29 28.70
CA ASN A 13 -14.52 23.98 29.17
C ASN A 13 -15.52 23.49 30.25
N SER A 14 -15.87 22.21 30.18
CA SER A 14 -16.59 21.51 31.24
C SER A 14 -15.78 21.54 32.57
N GLN A 15 -16.44 21.34 33.71
CA GLN A 15 -15.73 21.23 34.99
C GLN A 15 -14.62 20.18 34.97
N ASN A 16 -14.89 19.01 34.31
CA ASN A 16 -13.89 17.95 34.16
C ASN A 16 -12.70 18.39 33.31
N ALA A 17 -12.92 19.11 32.24
CA ALA A 17 -11.83 19.64 31.40
C ALA A 17 -11.04 20.72 32.12
N GLN A 18 -11.68 21.60 32.91
CA GLN A 18 -11.00 22.58 33.74
C GLN A 18 -10.11 21.91 34.80
N ALA A 19 -10.63 20.88 35.49
CA ALA A 19 -9.85 20.09 36.44
C ALA A 19 -8.66 19.39 35.77
N ALA A 20 -8.88 18.83 34.56
CA ALA A 20 -7.80 18.18 33.81
C ALA A 20 -6.69 19.16 33.40
N ILE A 21 -7.07 20.40 32.99
CA ILE A 21 -6.10 21.46 32.68
C ILE A 21 -5.31 21.84 33.94
N ALA A 22 -5.97 22.06 35.06
CA ALA A 22 -5.32 22.38 36.32
C ALA A 22 -4.31 21.27 36.71
N VAL A 23 -4.72 20.01 36.69
CA VAL A 23 -3.86 18.85 36.97
C VAL A 23 -2.64 18.82 36.03
N ALA A 24 -2.86 19.03 34.71
CA ALA A 24 -1.78 19.01 33.74
C ALA A 24 -0.77 20.15 33.95
N LEU A 25 -1.23 21.37 34.30
CA LEU A 25 -0.36 22.51 34.59
C LEU A 25 0.45 22.30 35.87
N HIS A 26 -0.18 21.81 36.94
CA HIS A 26 0.51 21.50 38.20
C HIS A 26 1.53 20.38 38.04
N SER A 27 1.16 19.31 37.33
CA SER A 27 2.09 18.24 36.97
C SER A 27 3.30 18.74 36.18
N ALA A 28 3.06 19.60 35.20
CA ALA A 28 4.12 20.18 34.37
C ALA A 28 5.02 21.16 35.16
N ALA A 29 4.48 21.84 36.17
CA ALA A 29 5.21 22.72 37.08
C ALA A 29 5.92 21.95 38.22
N GLY A 30 5.63 20.62 38.36
CA GLY A 30 6.16 19.81 39.46
C GLY A 30 5.57 20.19 40.85
N LYS A 31 4.29 20.66 40.85
CA LYS A 31 3.61 21.11 42.07
C LYS A 31 2.31 20.34 42.31
N PRO A 32 1.93 20.12 43.57
CA PRO A 32 0.60 19.61 43.92
C PRO A 32 -0.52 20.56 43.49
N VAL A 33 -1.74 20.03 43.24
CA VAL A 33 -2.89 20.81 42.75
C VAL A 33 -3.50 21.78 43.76
N ASP A 34 -3.19 21.62 45.01
CA ASP A 34 -3.62 22.46 46.15
C ASP A 34 -2.71 23.68 46.38
N ILE A 35 -1.62 23.83 45.62
CA ILE A 35 -0.69 24.95 45.69
C ILE A 35 -0.83 25.82 44.45
N ASP A 36 -1.18 27.08 44.58
CA ASP A 36 -1.31 28.00 43.47
C ASP A 36 0.01 28.10 42.66
N LEU A 37 -0.13 28.10 41.32
CA LEU A 37 0.98 28.29 40.41
C LEU A 37 1.33 29.78 40.34
N THR A 38 2.61 30.09 40.52
CA THR A 38 3.13 31.44 40.36
C THR A 38 3.48 31.78 38.92
N PRO A 39 3.64 33.04 38.52
CA PRO A 39 4.08 33.39 37.16
C PRO A 39 5.44 32.77 36.80
N GLU A 40 6.31 32.49 37.77
CA GLU A 40 7.59 31.82 37.54
C GLU A 40 7.40 30.31 37.22
N ASP A 41 6.40 29.68 37.84
CA ASP A 41 6.06 28.28 37.53
C ASP A 41 5.52 28.14 36.08
N TYR A 42 4.65 29.04 35.64
CA TYR A 42 4.15 29.08 34.25
C TYR A 42 5.31 29.28 33.25
N ARG A 43 6.36 30.04 33.58
CA ARG A 43 7.54 30.21 32.72
C ARG A 43 8.37 28.95 32.56
N LYS A 44 8.32 28.03 33.51
CA LYS A 44 9.08 26.76 33.47
C LYS A 44 8.38 25.67 32.66
N ILE A 45 7.11 25.84 32.38
CA ILE A 45 6.31 24.84 31.66
C ILE A 45 6.65 24.89 30.17
N GLU A 46 7.29 23.85 29.69
CA GLU A 46 7.62 23.66 28.26
C GLU A 46 6.74 22.61 27.60
N ARG A 47 6.04 21.77 28.35
CA ARG A 47 5.27 20.62 27.85
C ARG A 47 3.94 20.50 28.57
N VAL A 48 2.83 20.32 27.79
CA VAL A 48 1.49 20.11 28.36
C VAL A 48 0.77 19.00 27.59
N GLY A 49 0.26 18.02 28.31
CA GLY A 49 -0.52 16.89 27.78
C GLY A 49 -1.98 16.96 28.26
N LEU A 50 -2.91 17.15 27.31
CA LEU A 50 -4.35 17.22 27.54
C LEU A 50 -5.13 16.31 26.58
N ALA A 51 -4.51 15.24 26.11
CA ALA A 51 -5.15 14.31 25.17
C ALA A 51 -6.36 13.61 25.78
N GLY A 52 -7.51 13.63 25.09
CA GLY A 52 -8.74 12.96 25.51
C GLY A 52 -9.34 13.49 26.82
N LYS A 53 -9.22 14.78 27.08
CA LYS A 53 -9.71 15.43 28.30
C LYS A 53 -10.95 16.29 28.11
N ASP A 54 -11.63 16.12 26.96
CA ASP A 54 -12.86 16.86 26.63
C ASP A 54 -12.70 18.39 26.57
N VAL A 55 -11.46 18.83 26.30
CA VAL A 55 -11.08 20.24 26.21
C VAL A 55 -11.73 20.89 24.98
N THR A 56 -12.29 22.07 25.16
CA THR A 56 -12.90 22.90 24.11
C THR A 56 -12.21 24.25 23.97
N ASP A 57 -11.62 24.78 25.03
CA ASP A 57 -10.99 26.11 25.11
C ASP A 57 -9.54 26.00 25.61
N LEU A 58 -8.62 26.56 24.84
CA LEU A 58 -7.18 26.59 25.13
C LEU A 58 -6.73 27.90 25.80
N THR A 59 -7.64 28.84 26.12
CA THR A 59 -7.33 30.12 26.76
C THR A 59 -6.48 29.98 28.02
N PRO A 60 -6.70 28.97 28.91
CA PRO A 60 -5.86 28.80 30.10
C PRO A 60 -4.37 28.57 29.79
N LEU A 61 -4.03 28.12 28.56
CA LEU A 61 -2.64 27.86 28.16
C LEU A 61 -1.90 29.13 27.71
N THR A 62 -2.60 30.27 27.49
CA THR A 62 -1.97 31.53 27.02
C THR A 62 -0.96 32.11 28.01
N GLN A 63 -1.05 31.72 29.29
CA GLN A 63 -0.08 32.12 30.33
C GLN A 63 1.25 31.33 30.25
N LEU A 64 1.44 30.44 29.29
CA LEU A 64 2.65 29.61 29.15
C LEU A 64 3.60 30.16 28.08
N PRO A 65 4.43 31.17 28.39
CA PRO A 65 5.23 31.85 27.38
C PRO A 65 6.31 30.97 26.76
N ASN A 66 6.74 29.91 27.44
CA ASN A 66 7.81 29.02 27.01
C ASN A 66 7.32 27.63 26.56
N LEU A 67 6.01 27.45 26.35
CA LEU A 67 5.46 26.20 25.91
C LEU A 67 6.01 25.83 24.53
N LYS A 68 6.64 24.64 24.42
CA LYS A 68 7.24 24.08 23.20
C LYS A 68 6.42 22.92 22.63
N HIS A 69 5.84 22.08 23.50
CA HIS A 69 5.16 20.87 23.09
C HIS A 69 3.77 20.79 23.70
N LEU A 70 2.74 20.64 22.83
CA LEU A 70 1.35 20.60 23.25
C LEU A 70 0.63 19.39 22.64
N TRP A 71 0.12 18.49 23.48
CA TRP A 71 -0.70 17.35 23.10
C TRP A 71 -2.15 17.57 23.50
N VAL A 72 -3.00 17.88 22.53
CA VAL A 72 -4.44 18.15 22.72
C VAL A 72 -5.30 17.32 21.75
N HIS A 73 -4.79 16.21 21.27
CA HIS A 73 -5.54 15.29 20.41
C HIS A 73 -6.71 14.62 21.15
N ASN A 74 -7.72 14.16 20.37
CA ASN A 74 -8.94 13.56 20.90
C ASN A 74 -9.71 14.47 21.86
N ASN A 75 -9.96 15.70 21.43
CA ASN A 75 -10.72 16.69 22.17
C ASN A 75 -11.85 17.29 21.29
N ARG A 76 -12.42 18.43 21.69
CA ARG A 76 -13.46 19.13 20.93
C ARG A 76 -13.08 20.57 20.60
N ILE A 77 -11.79 20.81 20.37
CA ILE A 77 -11.23 22.13 20.08
C ILE A 77 -11.65 22.54 18.67
N ASN A 78 -12.23 23.72 18.54
CA ASN A 78 -12.61 24.34 17.26
C ASN A 78 -11.96 25.72 17.05
N ASP A 79 -11.51 26.40 18.13
CA ASP A 79 -10.85 27.70 18.08
C ASP A 79 -9.37 27.58 18.48
N LEU A 80 -8.49 28.02 17.58
CA LEU A 80 -7.03 28.06 17.79
C LEU A 80 -6.53 29.47 18.14
N THR A 81 -7.39 30.47 18.33
CA THR A 81 -6.99 31.85 18.70
C THR A 81 -6.02 31.88 19.87
N PRO A 82 -6.21 31.10 20.96
CA PRO A 82 -5.27 31.06 22.06
C PRO A 82 -3.88 30.57 21.67
N VAL A 83 -3.78 29.64 20.67
CA VAL A 83 -2.52 29.08 20.20
C VAL A 83 -1.63 30.15 19.54
N ALA A 84 -2.24 31.17 18.94
CA ALA A 84 -1.50 32.29 18.34
C ALA A 84 -0.57 33.03 19.32
N GLN A 85 -0.80 32.93 20.63
CA GLN A 85 0.04 33.52 21.68
C GLN A 85 1.24 32.65 22.06
N LEU A 86 1.22 31.34 21.71
CA LEU A 86 2.26 30.37 22.05
C LEU A 86 3.43 30.41 21.05
N LYS A 87 4.17 31.55 21.04
CA LYS A 87 5.22 31.86 20.04
C LYS A 87 6.41 30.91 20.06
N ASN A 88 6.60 30.15 21.14
CA ASN A 88 7.69 29.21 21.29
C ASN A 88 7.30 27.76 20.94
N LEU A 89 6.07 27.53 20.45
CA LEU A 89 5.57 26.22 20.15
C LEU A 89 6.36 25.57 18.99
N GLU A 90 6.92 24.38 19.26
CA GLU A 90 7.70 23.56 18.32
C GLU A 90 6.93 22.34 17.85
N SER A 91 6.05 21.78 18.69
CA SER A 91 5.25 20.59 18.35
C SER A 91 3.82 20.75 18.84
N LEU A 92 2.86 20.51 17.93
CA LEU A 92 1.44 20.59 18.20
C LEU A 92 0.72 19.36 17.67
N TYR A 93 0.03 18.63 18.56
CA TYR A 93 -0.76 17.44 18.25
C TYR A 93 -2.24 17.72 18.48
N LEU A 94 -2.98 17.96 17.38
CA LEU A 94 -4.38 18.37 17.33
C LEU A 94 -5.30 17.33 16.69
N ASP A 95 -4.82 16.11 16.48
CA ASP A 95 -5.61 15.06 15.83
C ASP A 95 -6.96 14.87 16.49
N HIS A 96 -8.00 14.53 15.69
CA HIS A 96 -9.34 14.25 16.19
C HIS A 96 -9.91 15.40 17.03
N ASN A 97 -10.01 16.59 16.44
CA ASN A 97 -10.65 17.77 16.95
C ASN A 97 -11.68 18.32 15.94
N GLN A 98 -12.12 19.55 16.10
CA GLN A 98 -13.14 20.19 15.25
C GLN A 98 -12.61 21.46 14.60
N VAL A 99 -11.30 21.56 14.36
CA VAL A 99 -10.63 22.74 13.83
C VAL A 99 -11.01 22.94 12.37
N THR A 100 -11.45 24.17 12.05
CA THR A 100 -11.77 24.62 10.69
C THR A 100 -10.92 25.78 10.21
N ASP A 101 -10.50 26.68 11.13
CA ASP A 101 -9.65 27.82 10.82
C ASP A 101 -8.22 27.59 11.36
N LEU A 102 -7.25 27.59 10.45
CA LEU A 102 -5.83 27.45 10.78
C LEU A 102 -5.09 28.79 10.86
N THR A 103 -5.77 29.91 10.62
CA THR A 103 -5.17 31.27 10.62
C THR A 103 -4.32 31.55 11.84
N PRO A 104 -4.74 31.21 13.09
CA PRO A 104 -3.93 31.45 14.28
C PRO A 104 -2.57 30.76 14.26
N LEU A 105 -2.43 29.60 13.57
CA LEU A 105 -1.15 28.88 13.47
C LEU A 105 -0.08 29.67 12.71
N SER A 106 -0.48 30.60 11.83
CA SER A 106 0.47 31.45 11.09
C SER A 106 1.43 32.23 11.99
N GLN A 107 1.08 32.38 13.28
CA GLN A 107 1.88 33.05 14.31
C GLN A 107 2.91 32.14 14.99
N CYS A 108 2.84 30.83 14.79
CA CYS A 108 3.69 29.83 15.44
C CYS A 108 4.93 29.49 14.58
N ALA A 109 5.75 30.50 14.23
CA ALA A 109 6.84 30.36 13.25
C ALA A 109 7.95 29.36 13.63
N LYS A 110 8.01 28.92 14.91
CA LYS A 110 8.97 27.90 15.39
C LYS A 110 8.46 26.47 15.25
N LEU A 111 7.23 26.29 14.76
CA LEU A 111 6.60 24.97 14.68
C LEU A 111 7.35 24.09 13.68
N ARG A 112 7.76 22.91 14.17
CA ARG A 112 8.48 21.87 13.41
C ARG A 112 7.63 20.61 13.20
N VAL A 113 6.70 20.33 14.11
CA VAL A 113 5.84 19.15 14.07
C VAL A 113 4.38 19.55 14.24
N LEU A 114 3.54 19.21 13.27
CA LEU A 114 2.12 19.51 13.30
C LEU A 114 1.30 18.30 12.86
N TYR A 115 0.44 17.81 13.75
CA TYR A 115 -0.56 16.78 13.47
C TYR A 115 -1.95 17.39 13.57
N LEU A 116 -2.71 17.32 12.48
CA LEU A 116 -4.07 17.87 12.33
C LEU A 116 -5.06 16.85 11.76
N ASN A 117 -4.74 15.58 11.90
CA ASN A 117 -5.51 14.49 11.33
C ASN A 117 -6.96 14.52 11.83
N ASN A 118 -7.89 14.14 10.95
CA ASN A 118 -9.31 14.08 11.30
C ASN A 118 -9.84 15.39 11.92
N ASN A 119 -9.48 16.51 11.31
CA ASN A 119 -10.07 17.84 11.47
C ASN A 119 -10.79 18.23 10.17
N ARG A 120 -11.26 19.45 10.04
CA ARG A 120 -11.97 19.91 8.83
C ARG A 120 -11.54 21.33 8.44
N PRO A 121 -10.25 21.59 8.24
CA PRO A 121 -9.79 22.91 7.83
C PRO A 121 -10.38 23.30 6.48
N THR A 122 -10.83 24.54 6.36
CA THR A 122 -11.39 25.09 5.13
C THR A 122 -10.34 25.24 4.05
N ASP A 123 -9.13 25.64 4.44
CA ASP A 123 -7.90 25.60 3.63
C ASP A 123 -6.65 25.49 4.51
N ILE A 124 -5.49 25.34 3.89
CA ILE A 124 -4.20 25.20 4.59
C ILE A 124 -3.22 26.33 4.28
N LYS A 125 -3.65 27.40 3.64
CA LYS A 125 -2.79 28.53 3.24
C LYS A 125 -2.12 29.21 4.43
N ALA A 126 -2.76 29.23 5.59
CA ALA A 126 -2.21 29.75 6.83
C ALA A 126 -0.91 29.05 7.26
N LEU A 127 -0.66 27.81 6.80
CA LEU A 127 0.56 27.07 7.09
C LEU A 127 1.80 27.60 6.35
N SER A 128 1.64 28.46 5.32
CA SER A 128 2.73 28.96 4.46
C SER A 128 3.86 29.69 5.24
N ASN A 129 3.53 30.22 6.43
CA ASN A 129 4.50 30.90 7.31
C ASN A 129 5.33 29.94 8.18
N LEU A 130 4.96 28.67 8.26
CA LEU A 130 5.61 27.67 9.13
C LEU A 130 6.87 27.08 8.47
N ARG A 131 7.81 27.94 8.08
CA ARG A 131 8.98 27.56 7.26
C ARG A 131 9.94 26.58 7.93
N GLN A 132 9.84 26.38 9.26
CA GLN A 132 10.63 25.40 10.00
C GLN A 132 9.96 24.03 10.09
N LEU A 133 8.75 23.87 9.48
CA LEU A 133 7.98 22.64 9.59
C LEU A 133 8.72 21.48 8.91
N GLU A 134 8.93 20.41 9.67
CA GLU A 134 9.58 19.18 9.25
C GLU A 134 8.61 18.03 9.09
N VAL A 135 7.56 18.00 9.90
CA VAL A 135 6.52 16.95 9.89
C VAL A 135 5.14 17.59 9.84
N LEU A 136 4.36 17.24 8.83
CA LEU A 136 2.97 17.64 8.69
C LEU A 136 2.09 16.41 8.40
N SER A 137 1.03 16.25 9.20
CA SER A 137 0.04 15.21 9.00
C SER A 137 -1.37 15.79 9.00
N LEU A 138 -2.13 15.50 7.93
CA LEU A 138 -3.46 16.03 7.61
C LEU A 138 -4.35 14.93 7.02
N TRP A 139 -4.23 13.67 7.50
CA TRP A 139 -5.04 12.59 6.95
C TRP A 139 -6.51 12.71 7.36
N LEU A 140 -7.43 12.28 6.47
CA LEU A 140 -8.90 12.35 6.62
C LEU A 140 -9.42 13.77 7.00
N SER A 141 -8.85 14.82 6.41
CA SER A 141 -9.15 16.22 6.72
C SER A 141 -9.96 16.93 5.63
N GLN A 142 -10.45 16.20 4.62
CA GLN A 142 -11.26 16.70 3.50
C GLN A 142 -10.59 17.78 2.64
N ILE A 143 -9.25 17.84 2.65
CA ILE A 143 -8.47 18.83 1.91
C ILE A 143 -8.58 18.59 0.42
N GLN A 144 -8.74 19.66 -0.35
CA GLN A 144 -8.81 19.61 -1.82
C GLN A 144 -7.56 20.23 -2.48
N SER A 145 -6.83 21.08 -1.78
CA SER A 145 -5.67 21.79 -2.30
C SER A 145 -4.51 21.78 -1.32
N LEU A 146 -3.29 21.65 -1.86
CA LEU A 146 -2.03 21.77 -1.12
C LEU A 146 -1.42 23.18 -1.19
N GLN A 147 -2.16 24.17 -1.72
CA GLN A 147 -1.71 25.57 -1.74
C GLN A 147 -1.38 26.06 -0.33
N GLY A 148 -0.21 26.69 -0.19
CA GLY A 148 0.35 27.12 1.10
C GLY A 148 1.50 26.23 1.58
N LEU A 149 1.77 25.08 0.93
CA LEU A 149 2.91 24.22 1.28
C LEU A 149 4.18 24.54 0.48
N GLU A 150 4.12 25.36 -0.59
CA GLU A 150 5.20 25.59 -1.58
C GLU A 150 6.51 26.07 -0.93
N GLY A 151 6.39 26.83 0.17
CA GLY A 151 7.51 27.41 0.89
C GLY A 151 8.08 26.56 2.04
N LEU A 152 7.47 25.41 2.33
CA LEU A 152 7.86 24.57 3.48
C LEU A 152 9.06 23.65 3.12
N THR A 153 10.14 24.24 2.67
CA THR A 153 11.31 23.53 2.10
C THR A 153 12.05 22.65 3.11
N GLN A 154 11.79 22.79 4.41
CA GLN A 154 12.36 21.90 5.46
C GLN A 154 11.54 20.64 5.70
N LEU A 155 10.39 20.48 4.99
CA LEU A 155 9.48 19.37 5.23
C LEU A 155 10.12 18.04 4.82
N LYS A 156 10.19 17.11 5.77
CA LYS A 156 10.78 15.76 5.62
C LYS A 156 9.70 14.67 5.53
N ARG A 157 8.58 14.91 6.20
CA ARG A 157 7.45 13.96 6.23
C ARG A 157 6.14 14.70 5.99
N LEU A 158 5.39 14.26 4.98
CA LEU A 158 4.04 14.74 4.68
C LEU A 158 3.09 13.56 4.56
N VAL A 159 2.01 13.58 5.34
CA VAL A 159 0.93 12.59 5.28
C VAL A 159 -0.39 13.32 5.02
N VAL A 160 -0.96 13.08 3.84
CA VAL A 160 -2.25 13.68 3.42
C VAL A 160 -3.21 12.61 2.88
N TYR A 161 -3.12 11.41 3.45
CA TYR A 161 -3.97 10.26 3.15
C TYR A 161 -5.46 10.58 3.34
N GLY A 162 -6.33 10.02 2.48
CA GLY A 162 -7.79 10.10 2.65
C GLY A 162 -8.36 11.50 2.45
N ASN A 163 -7.86 12.25 1.48
CA ASN A 163 -8.31 13.59 1.12
C ASN A 163 -8.92 13.63 -0.31
N ARG A 164 -9.03 14.80 -0.90
CA ARG A 164 -9.59 15.01 -2.26
C ARG A 164 -8.61 15.74 -3.18
N ILE A 165 -7.31 15.48 -2.99
CA ILE A 165 -6.23 16.19 -3.70
C ILE A 165 -6.15 15.66 -5.14
N THR A 166 -6.09 16.59 -6.09
CA THR A 166 -5.86 16.30 -7.51
C THR A 166 -4.53 16.84 -8.00
N ASP A 167 -4.07 18.00 -7.47
CA ASP A 167 -2.86 18.69 -7.89
C ASP A 167 -1.78 18.66 -6.81
N VAL A 168 -0.61 18.13 -7.16
CA VAL A 168 0.57 18.03 -6.28
C VAL A 168 1.67 19.02 -6.66
N LYS A 169 1.40 19.99 -7.56
CA LYS A 169 2.35 21.06 -7.93
C LYS A 169 2.93 21.81 -6.72
N PRO A 170 2.16 22.11 -5.65
CA PRO A 170 2.71 22.77 -4.47
C PRO A 170 3.87 22.02 -3.81
N LEU A 171 4.04 20.71 -4.08
CA LEU A 171 5.10 19.89 -3.50
C LEU A 171 6.42 19.95 -4.29
N ALA A 172 6.44 20.51 -5.51
CA ALA A 172 7.54 20.39 -6.47
C ALA A 172 8.91 20.87 -5.94
N ASN A 173 8.93 21.79 -4.98
CA ASN A 173 10.15 22.35 -4.39
C ASN A 173 10.51 21.81 -3.00
N LEU A 174 9.75 20.85 -2.46
CA LEU A 174 9.97 20.29 -1.12
C LEU A 174 11.04 19.20 -1.16
N ARG A 175 12.24 19.56 -1.57
CA ARG A 175 13.35 18.62 -1.88
C ARG A 175 13.91 17.88 -0.67
N GLU A 176 13.56 18.28 0.57
CA GLU A 176 13.94 17.56 1.79
C GLU A 176 12.96 16.41 2.14
N LEU A 177 11.85 16.24 1.40
CA LEU A 177 10.89 15.16 1.62
C LEU A 177 11.57 13.81 1.49
N ARG A 178 11.38 12.98 2.54
CA ARG A 178 11.81 11.58 2.63
C ARG A 178 10.61 10.62 2.65
N HIS A 179 9.53 11.04 3.29
CA HIS A 179 8.32 10.25 3.42
C HIS A 179 7.12 11.05 2.93
N LEU A 180 6.45 10.54 1.91
CA LEU A 180 5.26 11.16 1.33
C LEU A 180 4.14 10.14 1.20
N ASP A 181 3.03 10.39 1.91
CA ASP A 181 1.82 9.58 1.79
C ASP A 181 0.67 10.41 1.19
N LEU A 182 0.30 10.02 -0.02
CA LEU A 182 -0.77 10.59 -0.84
C LEU A 182 -1.89 9.57 -1.10
N THR A 183 -1.94 8.51 -0.31
CA THR A 183 -2.94 7.43 -0.44
C THR A 183 -4.37 7.96 -0.40
N GLN A 184 -5.27 7.35 -1.17
CA GLN A 184 -6.71 7.66 -1.20
C GLN A 184 -6.98 9.15 -1.49
N ASN A 185 -6.52 9.58 -2.66
CA ASN A 185 -6.73 10.89 -3.26
C ASN A 185 -7.23 10.74 -4.71
N GLN A 186 -7.11 11.75 -5.54
CA GLN A 186 -7.56 11.75 -6.94
C GLN A 186 -6.43 12.18 -7.89
N ILE A 187 -5.19 11.78 -7.58
CA ILE A 187 -3.98 12.22 -8.28
C ILE A 187 -3.81 11.40 -9.57
N GLU A 188 -3.49 12.11 -10.65
CA GLU A 188 -3.17 11.54 -11.97
C GLU A 188 -1.76 11.90 -12.41
N ASP A 189 -1.32 13.14 -12.15
CA ASP A 189 -0.05 13.70 -12.62
C ASP A 189 1.03 13.68 -11.52
N LEU A 190 2.08 12.89 -11.73
CA LEU A 190 3.23 12.79 -10.83
C LEU A 190 4.42 13.67 -11.24
N ARG A 191 4.35 14.42 -12.36
CA ARG A 191 5.45 15.27 -12.85
C ARG A 191 6.00 16.24 -11.80
N PRO A 192 5.17 16.85 -10.91
CA PRO A 192 5.68 17.71 -9.86
C PRO A 192 6.59 17.02 -8.84
N LEU A 193 6.49 15.69 -8.71
CA LEU A 193 7.30 14.92 -7.75
C LEU A 193 8.69 14.53 -8.30
N ALA A 194 8.96 14.73 -9.59
CA ALA A 194 10.15 14.22 -10.29
C ALA A 194 11.49 14.69 -9.69
N ASN A 195 11.51 15.82 -8.98
CA ASN A 195 12.71 16.41 -8.40
C ASN A 195 12.87 16.10 -6.87
N LEU A 196 11.99 15.33 -6.28
CA LEU A 196 12.03 14.97 -4.85
C LEU A 196 12.99 13.79 -4.62
N THR A 197 14.23 13.93 -5.04
CA THR A 197 15.23 12.84 -5.14
C THR A 197 15.65 12.26 -3.79
N LYS A 198 15.31 12.90 -2.66
CA LYS A 198 15.54 12.38 -1.30
C LYS A 198 14.40 11.47 -0.80
N LEU A 199 13.32 11.27 -1.57
CA LEU A 199 12.24 10.37 -1.18
C LEU A 199 12.76 8.94 -0.99
N GLU A 200 12.50 8.42 0.20
CA GLU A 200 12.80 7.05 0.63
C GLU A 200 11.53 6.17 0.64
N SER A 201 10.38 6.77 0.95
CA SER A 201 9.08 6.12 0.95
C SER A 201 8.02 6.99 0.27
N LEU A 202 7.33 6.42 -0.71
CA LEU A 202 6.24 7.05 -1.45
C LEU A 202 5.04 6.11 -1.51
N THR A 203 3.92 6.52 -0.91
CA THR A 203 2.66 5.79 -0.97
C THR A 203 1.61 6.58 -1.75
N LEU A 204 1.06 5.96 -2.77
CA LEU A 204 0.15 6.53 -3.77
C LEU A 204 -1.06 5.63 -4.00
N ASN A 205 -1.38 4.74 -3.05
CA ASN A 205 -2.49 3.80 -3.19
C ASN A 205 -3.82 4.51 -3.41
N GLN A 206 -4.74 3.86 -4.15
CA GLN A 206 -6.08 4.39 -4.38
C GLN A 206 -6.07 5.81 -4.97
N ASN A 207 -5.40 5.96 -6.12
CA ASN A 207 -5.36 7.16 -6.95
C ASN A 207 -5.74 6.81 -8.40
N ARG A 208 -5.44 7.67 -9.38
CA ARG A 208 -5.75 7.48 -10.80
C ARG A 208 -4.50 7.45 -11.68
N ILE A 209 -3.39 6.93 -11.13
CA ILE A 209 -2.07 6.99 -11.75
C ILE A 209 -1.97 5.97 -12.88
N THR A 210 -1.45 6.42 -14.02
CA THR A 210 -1.15 5.61 -15.20
C THR A 210 0.32 5.68 -15.60
N ASP A 211 0.94 6.87 -15.50
CA ASP A 211 2.32 7.14 -15.93
C ASP A 211 3.28 7.19 -14.73
N LEU A 212 4.30 6.34 -14.77
CA LEU A 212 5.37 6.26 -13.77
C LEU A 212 6.66 6.94 -14.23
N SER A 213 6.72 7.49 -15.42
CA SER A 213 7.91 8.14 -15.98
C SER A 213 8.47 9.26 -15.09
N PRO A 214 7.65 10.04 -14.33
CA PRO A 214 8.19 11.04 -13.43
C PRO A 214 9.01 10.48 -12.26
N LEU A 215 8.85 9.19 -11.93
CA LEU A 215 9.54 8.57 -10.80
C LEU A 215 10.97 8.13 -11.10
N VAL A 216 11.40 8.14 -12.36
CA VAL A 216 12.70 7.58 -12.83
C VAL A 216 13.93 8.15 -12.09
N ASN A 217 13.85 9.37 -11.59
CA ASN A 217 14.95 10.04 -10.87
C ASN A 217 14.92 9.85 -9.35
N LEU A 218 13.88 9.23 -8.79
CA LEU A 218 13.73 9.05 -7.34
C LEU A 218 14.56 7.85 -6.84
N LYS A 219 15.85 7.84 -7.12
CA LYS A 219 16.77 6.71 -6.90
C LYS A 219 16.99 6.36 -5.44
N SER A 220 16.58 7.21 -4.50
CA SER A 220 16.63 6.94 -3.05
C SER A 220 15.45 6.11 -2.55
N LEU A 221 14.43 5.86 -3.40
CA LEU A 221 13.23 5.10 -3.01
C LEU A 221 13.59 3.68 -2.60
N ARG A 222 13.07 3.30 -1.44
CA ARG A 222 13.13 1.96 -0.84
C ARG A 222 11.76 1.32 -0.75
N VAL A 223 10.72 2.13 -0.58
CA VAL A 223 9.32 1.69 -0.48
C VAL A 223 8.49 2.48 -1.49
N LEU A 224 7.80 1.78 -2.39
CA LEU A 224 6.84 2.36 -3.33
C LEU A 224 5.55 1.56 -3.31
N SER A 225 4.44 2.22 -3.02
CA SER A 225 3.12 1.60 -3.02
C SER A 225 2.17 2.33 -3.98
N LEU A 226 1.62 1.60 -4.95
CA LEU A 226 0.77 2.06 -6.05
C LEU A 226 -0.51 1.21 -6.17
N GLN A 227 -0.90 0.51 -5.10
CA GLN A 227 -2.08 -0.36 -5.11
C GLN A 227 -3.35 0.43 -5.50
N ASN A 228 -4.27 -0.23 -6.24
CA ASN A 228 -5.52 0.38 -6.71
C ASN A 228 -5.28 1.66 -7.53
N ASN A 229 -4.52 1.52 -8.62
CA ASN A 229 -4.29 2.55 -9.63
C ASN A 229 -4.60 1.99 -11.03
N GLN A 230 -4.08 2.60 -12.08
CA GLN A 230 -4.31 2.20 -13.48
C GLN A 230 -2.98 1.96 -14.23
N VAL A 231 -1.96 1.52 -13.50
CA VAL A 231 -0.61 1.28 -14.04
C VAL A 231 -0.62 0.10 -15.00
N VAL A 232 0.07 0.27 -16.14
CA VAL A 232 0.30 -0.79 -17.14
C VAL A 232 1.79 -1.03 -17.34
N ASN A 233 2.58 0.04 -17.50
CA ASN A 233 4.00 -0.03 -17.87
C ASN A 233 4.91 0.15 -16.66
N LEU A 234 5.76 -0.86 -16.37
CA LEU A 234 6.69 -0.87 -15.25
C LEU A 234 8.12 -0.44 -15.59
N ARG A 235 8.44 -0.24 -16.88
CA ARG A 235 9.80 0.11 -17.34
C ARG A 235 10.40 1.34 -16.63
N PRO A 236 9.65 2.41 -16.30
CA PRO A 236 10.22 3.53 -15.56
C PRO A 236 10.79 3.16 -14.18
N LEU A 237 10.31 2.09 -13.57
CA LEU A 237 10.75 1.65 -12.24
C LEU A 237 12.13 0.97 -12.26
N THR A 238 12.64 0.55 -13.44
CA THR A 238 13.95 -0.12 -13.57
C THR A 238 15.12 0.73 -13.05
N ALA A 239 14.97 2.05 -13.05
CA ALA A 239 15.96 2.98 -12.54
C ALA A 239 16.06 3.00 -11.00
N LEU A 240 15.08 2.42 -10.29
CA LEU A 240 14.95 2.46 -8.82
C LEU A 240 15.69 1.27 -8.19
N ALA A 241 17.01 1.20 -8.38
CA ALA A 241 17.82 0.05 -7.99
C ALA A 241 17.86 -0.23 -6.47
N GLN A 242 17.48 0.73 -5.62
CA GLN A 242 17.45 0.58 -4.15
C GLN A 242 16.09 0.12 -3.62
N LEU A 243 15.08 -0.05 -4.50
CA LEU A 243 13.72 -0.38 -4.07
C LEU A 243 13.70 -1.79 -3.45
N LYS A 244 13.16 -1.88 -2.23
CA LYS A 244 13.04 -3.10 -1.43
C LYS A 244 11.61 -3.62 -1.37
N GLU A 245 10.63 -2.72 -1.35
CA GLU A 245 9.22 -3.03 -1.25
C GLU A 245 8.46 -2.34 -2.38
N LEU A 246 7.75 -3.12 -3.18
CA LEU A 246 6.94 -2.64 -4.28
C LEU A 246 5.55 -3.25 -4.21
N ASN A 247 4.55 -2.40 -4.01
CA ASN A 247 3.15 -2.82 -4.07
C ASN A 247 2.48 -2.24 -5.32
N LEU A 248 2.07 -3.13 -6.21
CA LEU A 248 1.38 -2.86 -7.48
C LEU A 248 0.02 -3.56 -7.55
N GLY A 249 -0.53 -4.00 -6.43
CA GLY A 249 -1.80 -4.72 -6.38
C GLY A 249 -2.96 -3.92 -7.00
N SER A 250 -3.90 -4.60 -7.65
CA SER A 250 -5.10 -3.99 -8.25
C SER A 250 -4.75 -2.88 -9.24
N ASN A 251 -3.98 -3.23 -10.27
CA ASN A 251 -3.64 -2.40 -11.42
C ASN A 251 -4.04 -3.08 -12.74
N LYS A 252 -3.50 -2.65 -13.86
CA LYS A 252 -3.77 -3.20 -15.21
C LYS A 252 -2.52 -3.83 -15.84
N ILE A 253 -1.66 -4.41 -15.00
CA ILE A 253 -0.35 -4.93 -15.42
C ILE A 253 -0.53 -6.28 -16.11
N VAL A 254 0.04 -6.40 -17.31
CA VAL A 254 0.09 -7.65 -18.07
C VAL A 254 1.51 -8.21 -18.09
N GLY A 255 2.50 -7.36 -18.40
CA GLY A 255 3.91 -7.74 -18.49
C GLY A 255 4.72 -7.22 -17.31
N LEU A 256 5.76 -7.96 -16.94
CA LEU A 256 6.67 -7.64 -15.83
C LEU A 256 8.06 -7.16 -16.32
N ASP A 257 8.17 -6.81 -17.59
CA ASP A 257 9.43 -6.36 -18.22
C ASP A 257 10.07 -5.22 -17.41
N GLY A 258 11.34 -5.40 -17.12
CA GLY A 258 12.15 -4.44 -16.38
C GLY A 258 12.28 -4.76 -14.88
N LEU A 259 11.37 -5.53 -14.30
CA LEU A 259 11.50 -5.93 -12.88
C LEU A 259 12.76 -6.78 -12.64
N GLU A 260 13.25 -7.50 -13.66
CA GLU A 260 14.46 -8.31 -13.57
C GLU A 260 15.73 -7.52 -13.21
N ALA A 261 15.70 -6.17 -13.35
CA ALA A 261 16.79 -5.29 -12.93
C ALA A 261 16.76 -4.94 -11.44
N MET A 262 15.65 -5.12 -10.75
CA MET A 262 15.40 -4.64 -9.38
C MET A 262 15.92 -5.61 -8.31
N LYS A 263 17.23 -5.87 -8.31
CA LYS A 263 17.90 -6.89 -7.47
C LYS A 263 17.79 -6.67 -5.95
N ALA A 264 17.52 -5.44 -5.51
CA ALA A 264 17.32 -5.12 -4.09
C ALA A 264 15.95 -5.52 -3.56
N LEU A 265 15.00 -5.87 -4.45
CA LEU A 265 13.60 -6.13 -4.09
C LEU A 265 13.51 -7.33 -3.14
N ARG A 266 12.68 -7.19 -2.10
CA ARG A 266 12.42 -8.18 -1.05
C ARG A 266 10.95 -8.55 -0.98
N THR A 267 10.06 -7.58 -1.16
CA THR A 267 8.62 -7.75 -1.15
C THR A 267 8.02 -7.19 -2.43
N LEU A 268 7.23 -8.01 -3.12
CA LEU A 268 6.54 -7.64 -4.35
C LEU A 268 5.09 -8.10 -4.31
N HIS A 269 4.15 -7.14 -4.33
CA HIS A 269 2.73 -7.43 -4.37
C HIS A 269 2.17 -7.09 -5.75
N LEU A 270 1.62 -8.09 -6.41
CA LEU A 270 1.06 -8.03 -7.77
C LEU A 270 -0.39 -8.55 -7.83
N THR A 271 -1.01 -8.74 -6.68
CA THR A 271 -2.41 -9.21 -6.56
C THR A 271 -3.37 -8.38 -7.43
N GLY A 272 -4.32 -9.02 -8.11
CA GLY A 272 -5.37 -8.33 -8.86
C GLY A 272 -4.87 -7.61 -10.12
N ASN A 273 -4.01 -8.26 -10.89
CA ASN A 273 -3.52 -7.82 -12.20
C ASN A 273 -3.89 -8.83 -13.30
N GLN A 274 -3.25 -8.77 -14.45
CA GLN A 274 -3.50 -9.63 -15.61
C GLN A 274 -2.22 -10.38 -16.04
N ILE A 275 -1.40 -10.77 -15.06
CA ILE A 275 -0.08 -11.37 -15.27
C ILE A 275 -0.24 -12.84 -15.67
N ALA A 276 0.47 -13.23 -16.71
CA ALA A 276 0.57 -14.62 -17.17
C ALA A 276 2.03 -15.12 -17.19
N ASP A 277 2.98 -14.24 -17.55
CA ASP A 277 4.41 -14.57 -17.65
C ASP A 277 5.16 -14.10 -16.41
N LEU A 278 5.82 -15.06 -15.72
CA LEU A 278 6.65 -14.82 -14.53
C LEU A 278 8.15 -14.82 -14.82
N GLN A 279 8.59 -15.02 -16.06
CA GLN A 279 10.02 -15.11 -16.45
C GLN A 279 10.87 -13.92 -15.94
N PRO A 280 10.40 -12.67 -15.99
CA PRO A 280 11.17 -11.55 -15.45
C PRO A 280 11.51 -11.67 -13.97
N LEU A 281 10.69 -12.39 -13.18
CA LEU A 281 10.90 -12.56 -11.74
C LEU A 281 11.98 -13.57 -11.40
N PHE A 282 12.36 -14.47 -12.32
CA PHE A 282 13.36 -15.54 -12.11
C PHE A 282 14.72 -14.97 -11.71
N LYS A 283 15.01 -13.72 -12.07
CA LYS A 283 16.28 -13.06 -11.73
C LYS A 283 16.25 -12.37 -10.35
N LEU A 284 15.13 -12.38 -9.64
CA LEU A 284 14.96 -11.69 -8.35
C LEU A 284 15.29 -12.61 -7.16
N VAL A 285 16.46 -13.23 -7.17
CA VAL A 285 16.90 -14.22 -6.18
C VAL A 285 16.93 -13.72 -4.72
N GLY A 286 16.83 -12.41 -4.53
CA GLY A 286 16.72 -11.77 -3.22
C GLY A 286 15.29 -11.61 -2.71
N LEU A 287 14.27 -11.94 -3.52
CA LEU A 287 12.86 -11.81 -3.14
C LEU A 287 12.55 -12.75 -1.97
N ARG A 288 11.70 -12.32 -1.07
CA ARG A 288 11.27 -13.07 0.11
C ARG A 288 9.76 -13.29 0.14
N GLU A 289 9.01 -12.32 -0.39
CA GLU A 289 7.56 -12.35 -0.41
C GLU A 289 7.04 -11.90 -1.78
N LEU A 290 6.15 -12.70 -2.36
CA LEU A 290 5.53 -12.46 -3.66
C LEU A 290 4.03 -12.76 -3.58
N GLU A 291 3.20 -11.75 -3.80
CA GLU A 291 1.75 -11.86 -3.85
C GLU A 291 1.26 -11.85 -5.31
N LEU A 292 0.67 -12.94 -5.75
CA LEU A 292 0.17 -13.16 -7.12
C LEU A 292 -1.33 -13.48 -7.19
N LEU A 293 -2.07 -13.33 -6.09
CA LEU A 293 -3.50 -13.62 -6.03
C LEU A 293 -4.28 -12.85 -7.12
N HIS A 294 -5.37 -13.42 -7.61
CA HIS A 294 -6.27 -12.77 -8.58
C HIS A 294 -5.60 -12.29 -9.88
N ASN A 295 -4.60 -13.05 -10.38
CA ASN A 295 -4.08 -12.95 -11.74
C ASN A 295 -4.70 -14.09 -12.55
N GLY A 296 -5.83 -13.82 -13.23
CA GLY A 296 -6.67 -14.84 -13.84
C GLY A 296 -6.06 -15.60 -15.04
N GLN A 297 -4.93 -15.08 -15.57
CA GLN A 297 -4.15 -15.71 -16.65
C GLN A 297 -3.00 -16.58 -16.14
N LEU A 298 -2.75 -16.55 -14.82
CA LEU A 298 -1.63 -17.26 -14.22
C LEU A 298 -1.97 -18.74 -14.02
N HIS A 299 -1.13 -19.62 -14.54
CA HIS A 299 -1.25 -21.05 -14.36
C HIS A 299 -0.23 -21.60 -13.35
N TYR A 300 -0.53 -22.75 -12.76
CA TYR A 300 0.32 -23.33 -11.72
C TYR A 300 1.74 -23.70 -12.22
N PRO A 301 1.95 -24.17 -13.47
CA PRO A 301 3.29 -24.49 -13.96
C PRO A 301 4.28 -23.35 -13.84
N GLU A 302 3.87 -22.13 -14.19
CA GLU A 302 4.73 -20.95 -14.12
C GLU A 302 5.09 -20.62 -12.67
N VAL A 303 4.13 -20.79 -11.74
CA VAL A 303 4.37 -20.56 -10.31
C VAL A 303 5.31 -21.63 -9.74
N ALA A 304 5.13 -22.90 -10.09
CA ALA A 304 5.96 -23.98 -9.63
C ALA A 304 7.40 -23.83 -10.12
N GLN A 305 7.60 -23.49 -11.39
CA GLN A 305 8.90 -23.20 -11.96
C GLN A 305 9.59 -22.01 -11.25
N LEU A 306 8.84 -20.96 -10.98
CA LEU A 306 9.34 -19.82 -10.21
C LEU A 306 9.75 -20.23 -8.79
N GLN A 307 8.96 -21.08 -8.12
CA GLN A 307 9.27 -21.57 -6.77
C GLN A 307 10.56 -22.42 -6.73
N GLU A 308 10.85 -23.20 -7.78
CA GLU A 308 12.11 -23.93 -7.90
C GLU A 308 13.32 -23.00 -8.01
N VAL A 309 13.18 -21.90 -8.77
CA VAL A 309 14.24 -20.90 -8.93
C VAL A 309 14.37 -19.99 -7.69
N LEU A 310 13.27 -19.74 -7.00
CA LEU A 310 13.21 -18.90 -5.81
C LEU A 310 12.78 -19.67 -4.55
N PRO A 311 13.56 -20.68 -4.09
CA PRO A 311 13.12 -21.61 -3.04
C PRO A 311 12.92 -20.96 -1.66
N ARG A 312 13.45 -19.75 -1.46
CA ARG A 312 13.33 -19.00 -0.20
C ARG A 312 12.22 -17.93 -0.24
N THR A 313 11.52 -17.80 -1.36
CA THR A 313 10.44 -16.82 -1.53
C THR A 313 9.12 -17.46 -1.12
N GLN A 314 8.39 -16.82 -0.24
CA GLN A 314 7.00 -17.16 0.01
C GLN A 314 6.16 -16.63 -1.16
N ILE A 315 5.54 -17.52 -1.93
CA ILE A 315 4.71 -17.16 -3.08
C ILE A 315 3.25 -17.47 -2.75
N ASN A 316 2.42 -16.43 -2.66
CA ASN A 316 0.98 -16.55 -2.47
C ASN A 316 0.28 -16.40 -3.82
N HIS A 317 -0.46 -17.44 -4.22
CA HIS A 317 -1.16 -17.48 -5.50
C HIS A 317 -2.48 -18.25 -5.40
N ASN A 318 -3.34 -18.11 -6.41
CA ASN A 318 -4.60 -18.87 -6.56
C ASN A 318 -4.63 -19.66 -7.85
N ALA A 319 -3.49 -20.08 -8.39
CA ALA A 319 -3.42 -21.02 -9.49
C ALA A 319 -4.16 -22.31 -9.09
N THR A 320 -5.12 -22.74 -9.92
CA THR A 320 -6.14 -23.71 -9.52
C THR A 320 -5.64 -25.13 -9.72
N GLN A 321 -5.75 -25.95 -8.67
CA GLN A 321 -5.68 -27.42 -8.81
C GLN A 321 -6.91 -27.92 -9.56
N THR A 322 -6.74 -28.94 -10.38
CA THR A 322 -7.79 -29.61 -11.11
C THR A 322 -7.47 -31.09 -11.23
N GLU A 323 -8.35 -31.86 -11.83
CA GLU A 323 -8.14 -33.25 -12.18
C GLU A 323 -8.24 -33.40 -13.70
N ILE A 324 -7.37 -34.21 -14.30
CA ILE A 324 -7.48 -34.63 -15.67
C ILE A 324 -7.75 -36.13 -15.72
N GLN A 325 -8.65 -36.55 -16.60
CA GLN A 325 -8.97 -37.94 -16.79
C GLN A 325 -8.67 -38.38 -18.23
N PHE A 326 -8.16 -39.60 -18.36
CA PHE A 326 -7.91 -40.24 -19.64
C PHE A 326 -8.67 -41.57 -19.68
N ILE A 327 -9.34 -41.88 -20.78
CA ILE A 327 -10.08 -43.14 -21.02
C ILE A 327 -9.56 -43.71 -22.31
N ASN A 328 -8.94 -44.89 -22.23
CA ASN A 328 -8.44 -45.55 -23.42
C ASN A 328 -9.56 -46.25 -24.19
N LYS A 329 -9.90 -45.76 -25.38
CA LYS A 329 -10.87 -46.31 -26.33
C LYS A 329 -10.18 -46.97 -27.51
N THR A 330 -8.87 -47.17 -27.46
CA THR A 330 -8.15 -47.95 -28.47
C THR A 330 -8.23 -49.43 -28.15
N SER A 331 -7.80 -50.29 -29.09
CA SER A 331 -7.70 -51.74 -28.91
C SER A 331 -6.40 -52.15 -28.20
N GLU A 332 -5.46 -51.21 -27.95
CA GLU A 332 -4.15 -51.46 -27.37
C GLU A 332 -3.84 -50.57 -26.15
N PRO A 333 -2.91 -51.00 -25.28
CA PRO A 333 -2.50 -50.13 -24.20
C PRO A 333 -1.85 -48.84 -24.70
N VAL A 334 -2.09 -47.72 -23.95
CA VAL A 334 -1.47 -46.42 -24.24
C VAL A 334 -0.63 -45.90 -23.05
N VAL A 335 0.24 -44.95 -23.32
CA VAL A 335 1.11 -44.30 -22.35
C VAL A 335 0.70 -42.86 -22.17
N VAL A 336 0.48 -42.44 -20.93
CA VAL A 336 0.12 -41.04 -20.61
C VAL A 336 1.32 -40.36 -19.94
N ARG A 337 1.77 -39.24 -20.50
CA ARG A 337 2.90 -38.46 -20.01
C ARG A 337 2.49 -37.02 -19.77
N TRP A 338 3.11 -36.44 -18.77
CA TRP A 338 3.07 -34.99 -18.51
C TRP A 338 4.30 -34.34 -19.12
N VAL A 339 4.12 -33.15 -19.70
CA VAL A 339 5.22 -32.29 -20.14
C VAL A 339 5.66 -31.45 -18.94
N ASP A 340 6.85 -31.67 -18.42
CA ASP A 340 7.38 -30.91 -17.30
C ASP A 340 7.80 -29.49 -17.70
N PHE A 341 8.23 -28.68 -16.74
CA PHE A 341 8.56 -27.28 -16.94
C PHE A 341 9.81 -27.06 -17.84
N GLY A 342 10.63 -28.07 -18.01
CA GLY A 342 11.76 -28.07 -18.95
C GLY A 342 11.38 -28.51 -20.37
N GLY A 343 10.11 -28.93 -20.57
CA GLY A 343 9.63 -29.51 -21.82
C GLY A 343 9.88 -31.01 -21.95
N GLU A 344 10.39 -31.66 -20.90
CA GLU A 344 10.67 -33.09 -20.88
C GLU A 344 9.39 -33.90 -20.54
N LEU A 345 9.34 -35.14 -21.06
CA LEU A 345 8.17 -36.02 -20.92
C LEU A 345 8.34 -36.95 -19.71
N GLN A 346 7.53 -36.69 -18.67
CA GLN A 346 7.44 -37.50 -17.46
C GLN A 346 6.32 -38.53 -17.58
N THR A 347 6.63 -39.85 -17.49
CA THR A 347 5.62 -40.89 -17.57
C THR A 347 4.83 -41.03 -16.28
N TYR A 348 3.53 -40.88 -16.36
CA TYR A 348 2.60 -41.04 -15.24
C TYR A 348 1.80 -42.34 -15.32
N GLN A 349 1.42 -42.79 -16.52
CA GLN A 349 0.80 -44.08 -16.74
C GLN A 349 1.41 -44.73 -17.99
N ASP A 350 2.06 -45.84 -17.85
CA ASP A 350 2.83 -46.53 -18.91
C ASP A 350 2.05 -47.66 -19.59
N ASN A 351 0.87 -48.04 -19.04
CA ASN A 351 0.11 -49.18 -19.52
C ASN A 351 -1.39 -49.00 -19.24
N LEU A 352 -2.02 -47.93 -19.75
CA LEU A 352 -3.47 -47.72 -19.66
C LEU A 352 -4.15 -48.64 -20.67
N ARG A 353 -4.78 -49.71 -20.18
CA ARG A 353 -5.39 -50.77 -21.00
C ARG A 353 -6.63 -50.30 -21.75
N PRO A 354 -7.07 -51.02 -22.83
CA PRO A 354 -8.32 -50.76 -23.48
C PRO A 354 -9.49 -50.69 -22.48
N GLU A 355 -10.41 -49.74 -22.67
CA GLU A 355 -11.54 -49.42 -21.81
C GLU A 355 -11.21 -49.02 -20.37
N GLU A 356 -9.93 -48.97 -20.01
CA GLU A 356 -9.47 -48.48 -18.69
C GLU A 356 -9.47 -46.95 -18.63
N GLY A 357 -9.81 -46.40 -17.44
CA GLY A 357 -9.72 -44.99 -17.13
C GLY A 357 -8.59 -44.70 -16.14
N TYR A 358 -7.90 -43.55 -16.31
CA TYR A 358 -6.88 -43.03 -15.44
C TYR A 358 -7.22 -41.59 -15.06
N ALA A 359 -7.20 -41.27 -13.76
CA ALA A 359 -7.43 -39.93 -13.25
C ALA A 359 -6.20 -39.47 -12.47
N GLN A 360 -5.78 -38.24 -12.72
CA GLN A 360 -4.62 -37.61 -12.06
C GLN A 360 -4.96 -36.21 -11.57
N ASN A 361 -4.69 -35.96 -10.29
CA ASN A 361 -4.70 -34.60 -9.79
C ASN A 361 -3.56 -33.82 -10.47
N THR A 362 -3.87 -32.65 -10.95
CA THR A 362 -2.98 -31.82 -11.73
C THR A 362 -3.32 -30.35 -11.51
N TYR A 363 -2.78 -29.47 -12.31
CA TYR A 363 -3.06 -28.05 -12.21
C TYR A 363 -3.53 -27.51 -13.56
N VAL A 364 -4.36 -26.49 -13.54
CA VAL A 364 -4.80 -25.81 -14.77
C VAL A 364 -3.59 -25.34 -15.57
N GLY A 365 -3.58 -25.65 -16.87
CA GLY A 365 -2.46 -25.31 -17.76
C GLY A 365 -1.42 -26.41 -17.93
N HIS A 366 -1.36 -27.45 -17.09
CA HIS A 366 -0.46 -28.58 -17.32
C HIS A 366 -0.76 -29.25 -18.66
N GLN A 367 0.30 -29.43 -19.46
CA GLN A 367 0.22 -30.11 -20.74
C GLN A 367 0.42 -31.61 -20.57
N TRP A 368 -0.43 -32.39 -21.20
CA TRP A 368 -0.41 -33.85 -21.19
C TRP A 368 -0.37 -34.41 -22.60
N VAL A 369 0.39 -35.48 -22.80
CA VAL A 369 0.57 -36.13 -24.10
C VAL A 369 0.30 -37.60 -23.96
N VAL A 370 -0.42 -38.16 -24.93
CA VAL A 370 -0.74 -39.59 -24.99
C VAL A 370 -0.02 -40.20 -26.15
N PHE A 371 0.62 -41.37 -25.91
CA PHE A 371 1.33 -42.14 -26.91
C PHE A 371 0.74 -43.55 -27.02
N SER A 372 0.75 -44.11 -28.24
CA SER A 372 0.63 -45.55 -28.39
C SER A 372 1.82 -46.27 -27.74
N LYS A 373 1.70 -47.57 -27.49
CA LYS A 373 2.82 -48.39 -26.94
C LYS A 373 4.03 -48.42 -27.88
N ALA A 374 3.81 -48.27 -29.20
CA ALA A 374 4.85 -48.17 -30.22
C ALA A 374 5.55 -46.77 -30.26
N GLY A 375 5.17 -45.84 -29.37
CA GLY A 375 5.77 -44.52 -29.29
C GLY A 375 5.18 -43.46 -30.24
N LYS A 376 4.10 -43.77 -30.97
CA LYS A 376 3.41 -42.78 -31.82
C LYS A 376 2.57 -41.84 -30.91
N GLU A 377 2.74 -40.53 -31.03
CA GLU A 377 1.88 -39.58 -30.37
C GLU A 377 0.42 -39.66 -30.91
N LEU A 378 -0.54 -39.87 -30.02
CA LEU A 378 -1.97 -39.93 -30.32
C LEU A 378 -2.66 -38.58 -30.10
N GLY A 379 -2.11 -37.73 -29.24
CA GLY A 379 -2.62 -36.38 -29.05
C GLY A 379 -2.05 -35.68 -27.82
N ARG A 380 -2.33 -34.37 -27.77
CA ARG A 380 -1.95 -33.48 -26.65
C ARG A 380 -3.17 -32.75 -26.14
N THR A 381 -3.17 -32.45 -24.83
CA THR A 381 -4.21 -31.64 -24.19
C THR A 381 -3.67 -30.87 -23.04
N PHE A 382 -4.47 -29.96 -22.53
CA PHE A 382 -4.17 -29.18 -21.33
C PHE A 382 -5.22 -29.47 -20.25
N ALA A 383 -4.78 -29.52 -19.00
CA ALA A 383 -5.70 -29.52 -17.88
C ALA A 383 -6.43 -28.15 -17.80
N THR A 384 -7.75 -28.17 -17.71
CA THR A 384 -8.59 -26.98 -17.67
C THR A 384 -9.15 -26.76 -16.27
N GLY A 385 -9.73 -25.58 -15.99
CA GLY A 385 -10.41 -25.29 -14.71
C GLY A 385 -11.69 -26.12 -14.49
N LYS A 386 -12.11 -26.90 -15.48
CA LYS A 386 -13.18 -27.89 -15.36
C LYS A 386 -12.57 -29.29 -15.53
N ILE A 387 -13.05 -30.26 -14.74
CA ILE A 387 -12.64 -31.66 -14.92
C ILE A 387 -13.19 -32.14 -16.25
N VAL A 388 -12.29 -32.52 -17.15
CA VAL A 388 -12.59 -33.05 -18.48
C VAL A 388 -12.04 -34.48 -18.60
N ALA A 389 -12.82 -35.42 -19.02
CA ALA A 389 -12.34 -36.74 -19.42
C ALA A 389 -11.91 -36.68 -20.90
N TRP A 390 -10.70 -37.14 -21.19
CA TRP A 390 -10.16 -37.24 -22.54
C TRP A 390 -10.26 -38.69 -23.03
N GLU A 391 -11.11 -38.95 -23.97
CA GLU A 391 -11.24 -40.26 -24.62
C GLU A 391 -10.18 -40.39 -25.70
N ILE A 392 -9.37 -41.47 -25.61
CA ILE A 392 -8.23 -41.75 -26.48
C ILE A 392 -8.67 -42.73 -27.55
N TYR A 393 -8.52 -42.38 -28.80
CA TYR A 393 -8.80 -43.19 -29.99
C TYR A 393 -7.51 -43.37 -30.80
N ALA A 394 -7.49 -44.33 -31.71
CA ALA A 394 -6.31 -44.59 -32.58
C ALA A 394 -5.97 -43.40 -33.49
N GLU A 395 -6.94 -42.57 -33.83
CA GLU A 395 -6.84 -41.38 -34.65
C GLU A 395 -6.65 -40.09 -33.85
N GLY A 396 -6.69 -40.13 -32.51
CA GLY A 396 -6.49 -38.93 -31.66
C GLY A 396 -7.21 -38.99 -30.32
N ILE A 397 -7.28 -37.84 -29.65
CA ILE A 397 -7.98 -37.68 -28.37
C ILE A 397 -9.18 -36.72 -28.53
N LYS A 398 -10.27 -36.98 -27.80
CA LYS A 398 -11.50 -36.14 -27.82
C LYS A 398 -11.98 -35.89 -26.41
N ALA A 399 -12.53 -34.71 -26.15
CA ALA A 399 -13.19 -34.43 -24.88
C ALA A 399 -14.49 -35.26 -24.78
N GLY A 400 -14.61 -36.00 -23.68
CA GLY A 400 -15.79 -36.84 -23.39
C GLY A 400 -16.41 -36.45 -22.03
N PRO A 401 -17.56 -37.10 -21.69
CA PRO A 401 -18.21 -36.82 -20.42
C PRO A 401 -17.37 -37.31 -19.24
N PHE A 402 -17.39 -36.53 -18.17
CA PHE A 402 -16.75 -36.90 -16.91
C PHE A 402 -17.30 -38.25 -16.40
N ARG A 403 -16.40 -39.12 -15.96
CA ARG A 403 -16.74 -40.38 -15.32
C ARG A 403 -16.10 -40.44 -13.92
N LYS A 404 -16.84 -40.94 -12.93
CA LYS A 404 -16.29 -41.16 -11.59
C LYS A 404 -15.34 -42.36 -11.65
N LEU A 405 -14.06 -42.11 -11.84
CA LEU A 405 -13.00 -43.12 -11.83
C LEU A 405 -12.39 -43.28 -10.42
N PRO A 406 -11.95 -44.49 -10.00
CA PRO A 406 -11.24 -44.67 -8.78
C PRO A 406 -9.88 -43.95 -8.89
N THR A 407 -9.63 -42.97 -8.02
CA THR A 407 -8.33 -42.34 -7.90
C THR A 407 -7.29 -43.33 -7.34
N LYS A 408 -6.29 -43.70 -8.12
CA LYS A 408 -5.11 -44.39 -7.58
C LYS A 408 -4.30 -43.36 -6.79
N ARG A 409 -4.29 -43.45 -5.45
CA ARG A 409 -3.25 -42.78 -4.65
C ARG A 409 -1.92 -43.45 -4.99
N ARG A 410 -0.87 -42.68 -5.32
CA ARG A 410 0.51 -43.17 -5.21
C ARG A 410 0.73 -43.56 -3.75
N GLU A 411 1.09 -44.80 -3.50
CA GLU A 411 1.84 -45.14 -2.30
C GLU A 411 3.18 -44.41 -2.42
N GLU A 412 3.52 -43.63 -1.38
CA GLU A 412 4.73 -42.79 -1.29
C GLU A 412 6.02 -43.63 -1.40
#